data_63b50dca8849536da22776302ab6977e
#
_entry.id   63b50dca8849536da22776302ab6977e
#
_cell.length_a   1.000
_cell.length_b   1.000
_cell.length_c   1.000
_cell.angle_alpha   90.00
_cell.angle_beta   90.00
_cell.angle_gamma   90.00
#
_symmetry.space_group_name_H-M   'P 1'
#
loop_
_entity.id
_entity.type
_entity.pdbx_description
1 polymer ?
#
loop_
_entity_poly.entity_id
_entity_poly.type
_entity_poly.pdbx_seq_one_letter_code
_entity_poly.pdbx_strand_id
1 'polypeptide(L)'
;MKKIDEILKQNPAFKTLLKGEGNIIVNDLNDEALLVTSAFLTLQKDIIVIKPNQYEANLLYQQISLINEKDSLFFPVDESYRIEALASSPELLGQRIDALYQLTTDQPKILITHGQALVRYLPSRQLFLDNCLNLKTGMQIDIYDLQKLLIKAGYTSAPRVDQPFYFSKRGGVIDVFSIQYDNPLRIEFFDDEIDNIRFYNQNSQRTIEKVKEVTIIPASDILYDEQEVPAVLSKIYDLRDRQIEELDELYQEDYLSKVSIDQENLRNHDTSFTMYGYFNLFNQTASLLDYLDTPLIIQANNHDINFAYKNYLEENHYYYQELASIGKTIKGLNLFRDLYEVIDRKS
;
A
#
# COMPACT_ATOMS: atom_id res chain seq x y z
N MET A 1 -12.86 -3.08 -30.51
CA MET A 1 -13.71 -2.97 -29.30
C MET A 1 -15.20 -2.97 -29.61
N LYS A 2 -15.83 -1.97 -30.26
CA LYS A 2 -17.31 -1.89 -30.46
C LYS A 2 -18.00 -3.19 -30.94
N LYS A 3 -17.42 -3.94 -31.90
CA LYS A 3 -17.99 -5.21 -32.39
C LYS A 3 -17.93 -6.34 -31.34
N ILE A 4 -16.88 -6.37 -30.55
CA ILE A 4 -16.68 -7.35 -29.45
C ILE A 4 -17.70 -7.08 -28.35
N ASP A 5 -17.90 -5.82 -27.98
CA ASP A 5 -18.87 -5.41 -26.96
C ASP A 5 -20.31 -5.77 -27.36
N GLU A 6 -20.67 -5.65 -28.67
CA GLU A 6 -21.98 -6.06 -29.18
C GLU A 6 -22.20 -7.57 -29.04
N ILE A 7 -21.17 -8.37 -29.29
CA ILE A 7 -21.24 -9.83 -29.17
C ILE A 7 -21.34 -10.23 -27.68
N LEU A 8 -20.52 -9.62 -26.85
CA LEU A 8 -20.51 -9.90 -25.39
C LEU A 8 -21.83 -9.54 -24.73
N LYS A 9 -22.47 -8.44 -25.11
CA LYS A 9 -23.79 -8.04 -24.57
C LYS A 9 -24.90 -9.08 -24.85
N GLN A 10 -24.71 -9.97 -25.80
CA GLN A 10 -25.62 -11.08 -26.03
C GLN A 10 -25.27 -12.34 -25.25
N ASN A 11 -24.04 -12.43 -24.72
CA ASN A 11 -23.55 -13.59 -23.96
C ASN A 11 -24.23 -13.67 -22.58
N PRO A 12 -24.85 -14.81 -22.21
CA PRO A 12 -25.47 -14.98 -20.90
C PRO A 12 -24.50 -14.82 -19.74
N ALA A 13 -23.27 -15.31 -19.86
CA ALA A 13 -22.22 -15.17 -18.83
C ALA A 13 -21.89 -13.69 -18.57
N PHE A 14 -21.78 -12.89 -19.64
CA PHE A 14 -21.54 -11.46 -19.50
C PHE A 14 -22.71 -10.72 -18.82
N LYS A 15 -23.94 -11.12 -19.12
CA LYS A 15 -25.13 -10.55 -18.45
C LYS A 15 -25.17 -10.91 -16.96
N THR A 16 -24.74 -12.11 -16.59
CA THR A 16 -24.60 -12.57 -15.21
C THR A 16 -23.53 -11.74 -14.49
N LEU A 17 -22.36 -11.53 -15.14
CA LEU A 17 -21.28 -10.69 -14.62
C LEU A 17 -21.76 -9.26 -14.33
N LEU A 18 -22.48 -8.65 -15.26
CA LEU A 18 -22.98 -7.28 -15.08
C LEU A 18 -23.98 -7.13 -13.93
N LYS A 19 -24.68 -8.20 -13.55
CA LYS A 19 -25.58 -8.21 -12.38
C LYS A 19 -24.83 -8.32 -11.04
N GLY A 20 -23.58 -8.77 -11.09
CA GLY A 20 -22.76 -9.01 -9.88
C GLY A 20 -23.19 -10.26 -9.11
N GLU A 21 -23.88 -11.20 -9.73
CA GLU A 21 -24.40 -12.40 -9.06
C GLU A 21 -24.10 -13.66 -9.89
N GLY A 22 -23.83 -14.77 -9.20
CA GLY A 22 -23.69 -16.10 -9.79
C GLY A 22 -22.25 -16.47 -10.16
N ASN A 23 -22.11 -17.66 -10.74
CA ASN A 23 -20.83 -18.24 -11.12
C ASN A 23 -20.67 -18.24 -12.64
N ILE A 24 -19.48 -17.89 -13.10
CA ILE A 24 -19.12 -17.87 -14.52
C ILE A 24 -17.90 -18.77 -14.70
N ILE A 25 -17.97 -19.65 -15.70
CA ILE A 25 -16.83 -20.47 -16.13
C ILE A 25 -16.15 -19.74 -17.28
N VAL A 26 -14.87 -19.49 -17.14
CA VAL A 26 -14.01 -18.86 -18.15
C VAL A 26 -12.99 -19.91 -18.61
N ASN A 27 -12.75 -20.00 -19.93
CA ASN A 27 -11.92 -21.05 -20.48
C ASN A 27 -10.40 -20.75 -20.33
N ASP A 28 -10.03 -19.48 -20.47
CA ASP A 28 -8.65 -19.05 -20.37
C ASP A 28 -8.52 -17.62 -19.84
N LEU A 29 -7.28 -17.20 -19.61
CA LEU A 29 -6.93 -15.90 -19.06
C LEU A 29 -7.32 -14.72 -19.96
N ASN A 30 -7.27 -14.90 -21.29
CA ASN A 30 -7.62 -13.84 -22.24
C ASN A 30 -9.12 -13.59 -22.25
N ASP A 31 -9.92 -14.65 -22.18
CA ASP A 31 -11.37 -14.57 -22.03
C ASP A 31 -11.75 -13.85 -20.74
N GLU A 32 -11.07 -14.16 -19.63
CA GLU A 32 -11.27 -13.49 -18.34
C GLU A 32 -10.95 -11.99 -18.46
N ALA A 33 -9.77 -11.63 -18.99
CA ALA A 33 -9.35 -10.25 -19.18
C ALA A 33 -10.33 -9.45 -20.05
N LEU A 34 -10.83 -10.07 -21.13
CA LEU A 34 -11.80 -9.45 -22.03
C LEU A 34 -13.14 -9.21 -21.33
N LEU A 35 -13.65 -10.21 -20.58
CA LEU A 35 -14.91 -10.09 -19.84
C LEU A 35 -14.84 -9.00 -18.77
N VAL A 36 -13.77 -8.99 -17.97
CA VAL A 36 -13.57 -7.98 -16.92
C VAL A 36 -13.47 -6.58 -17.51
N THR A 37 -12.65 -6.39 -18.57
CA THR A 37 -12.47 -5.09 -19.21
C THR A 37 -13.79 -4.60 -19.86
N SER A 38 -14.53 -5.50 -20.52
CA SER A 38 -15.81 -5.13 -21.11
C SER A 38 -16.88 -4.80 -20.06
N ALA A 39 -16.87 -5.50 -18.92
CA ALA A 39 -17.75 -5.18 -17.80
C ALA A 39 -17.43 -3.79 -17.23
N PHE A 40 -16.14 -3.47 -17.04
CA PHE A 40 -15.68 -2.16 -16.60
C PHE A 40 -16.15 -1.04 -17.52
N LEU A 41 -15.91 -1.19 -18.82
CA LEU A 41 -16.32 -0.20 -19.84
C LEU A 41 -17.86 -0.02 -19.91
N THR A 42 -18.61 -1.06 -19.53
CA THR A 42 -20.08 -1.02 -19.54
C THR A 42 -20.64 -0.40 -18.26
N LEU A 43 -20.11 -0.79 -17.10
CA LEU A 43 -20.61 -0.38 -15.79
C LEU A 43 -20.10 0.99 -15.35
N GLN A 44 -18.91 1.39 -15.80
CA GLN A 44 -18.24 2.64 -15.41
C GLN A 44 -18.15 2.79 -13.88
N LYS A 45 -17.81 1.69 -13.19
CA LYS A 45 -17.59 1.64 -11.75
C LYS A 45 -16.38 0.77 -11.44
N ASP A 46 -15.87 0.88 -10.22
CA ASP A 46 -14.77 0.04 -9.77
C ASP A 46 -15.07 -1.44 -9.89
N ILE A 47 -14.09 -2.19 -10.37
CA ILE A 47 -14.11 -3.66 -10.38
C ILE A 47 -12.87 -4.13 -9.62
N ILE A 48 -13.07 -5.04 -8.66
CA ILE A 48 -11.96 -5.74 -8.02
C ILE A 48 -11.98 -7.21 -8.40
N VAL A 49 -10.84 -7.72 -8.87
CA VAL A 49 -10.64 -9.14 -9.17
C VAL A 49 -9.69 -9.75 -8.16
N ILE A 50 -10.18 -10.77 -7.45
CA ILE A 50 -9.45 -11.46 -6.39
C ILE A 50 -9.02 -12.83 -6.90
N LYS A 51 -7.71 -13.05 -7.02
CA LYS A 51 -7.09 -14.32 -7.43
C LYS A 51 -6.58 -15.09 -6.21
N PRO A 52 -6.32 -16.40 -6.31
CA PRO A 52 -5.81 -17.20 -5.20
C PRO A 52 -4.43 -16.74 -4.70
N ASN A 53 -3.55 -16.31 -5.61
CA ASN A 53 -2.17 -15.92 -5.30
C ASN A 53 -1.69 -14.77 -6.19
N GLN A 54 -0.56 -14.19 -5.81
CA GLN A 54 0.03 -13.04 -6.50
C GLN A 54 0.44 -13.35 -7.95
N TYR A 55 0.92 -14.56 -8.23
CA TYR A 55 1.33 -14.95 -9.57
C TYR A 55 0.16 -14.93 -10.55
N GLU A 56 -0.98 -15.56 -10.19
CA GLU A 56 -2.19 -15.56 -11.03
C GLU A 56 -2.78 -14.14 -11.15
N ALA A 57 -2.74 -13.35 -10.08
CA ALA A 57 -3.18 -11.96 -10.10
C ALA A 57 -2.33 -11.13 -11.08
N ASN A 58 -1.01 -11.28 -11.03
CA ASN A 58 -0.09 -10.57 -11.94
C ASN A 58 -0.29 -10.98 -13.40
N LEU A 59 -0.50 -12.27 -13.68
CA LEU A 59 -0.80 -12.73 -15.05
C LEU A 59 -2.07 -12.07 -15.60
N LEU A 60 -3.13 -12.01 -14.80
CA LEU A 60 -4.38 -11.36 -15.23
C LEU A 60 -4.19 -9.85 -15.40
N TYR A 61 -3.48 -9.20 -14.49
CA TYR A 61 -3.15 -7.78 -14.59
C TYR A 61 -2.43 -7.46 -15.90
N GLN A 62 -1.41 -8.26 -16.26
CA GLN A 62 -0.69 -8.07 -17.53
C GLN A 62 -1.61 -8.17 -18.74
N GLN A 63 -2.54 -9.14 -18.75
CA GLN A 63 -3.49 -9.27 -19.86
C GLN A 63 -4.50 -8.11 -19.93
N ILE A 64 -5.02 -7.66 -18.79
CA ILE A 64 -5.94 -6.52 -18.74
C ILE A 64 -5.21 -5.23 -19.15
N SER A 65 -3.98 -5.03 -18.71
CA SER A 65 -3.16 -3.85 -19.05
C SER A 65 -2.88 -3.72 -20.54
N LEU A 66 -2.77 -4.84 -21.28
CA LEU A 66 -2.67 -4.80 -22.76
C LEU A 66 -3.91 -4.21 -23.42
N ILE A 67 -5.07 -4.28 -22.77
CA ILE A 67 -6.35 -3.81 -23.30
C ILE A 67 -6.71 -2.42 -22.76
N ASN A 68 -6.48 -2.18 -21.48
CA ASN A 68 -6.83 -0.96 -20.75
C ASN A 68 -5.79 -0.63 -19.65
N GLU A 69 -4.58 -0.24 -20.05
CA GLU A 69 -3.47 0.09 -19.15
C GLU A 69 -3.83 1.21 -18.16
N LYS A 70 -4.48 2.25 -18.66
CA LYS A 70 -4.76 3.49 -17.90
C LYS A 70 -5.60 3.25 -16.64
N ASP A 71 -6.55 2.32 -16.70
CA ASP A 71 -7.53 2.12 -15.63
C ASP A 71 -7.28 0.82 -14.86
N SER A 72 -6.24 0.05 -15.20
CA SER A 72 -5.89 -1.19 -14.50
C SER A 72 -4.82 -0.95 -13.44
N LEU A 73 -5.07 -1.49 -12.25
CA LEU A 73 -4.18 -1.41 -11.09
C LEU A 73 -3.86 -2.80 -10.59
N PHE A 74 -2.63 -2.99 -10.15
CA PHE A 74 -2.20 -4.20 -9.46
C PHE A 74 -1.84 -3.87 -8.02
N PHE A 75 -2.41 -4.60 -7.06
CA PHE A 75 -2.08 -4.46 -5.66
C PHE A 75 -1.43 -5.75 -5.14
N PRO A 76 -0.08 -5.83 -5.15
CA PRO A 76 0.69 -6.96 -4.64
C PRO A 76 0.97 -6.83 -3.15
N VAL A 77 1.42 -7.94 -2.53
CA VAL A 77 2.09 -7.91 -1.23
C VAL A 77 3.38 -8.72 -1.30
N ASP A 78 4.27 -8.52 -0.35
CA ASP A 78 5.45 -9.37 -0.20
C ASP A 78 4.98 -10.79 0.19
N GLU A 79 5.52 -11.83 -0.48
CA GLU A 79 5.04 -13.21 -0.38
C GLU A 79 5.12 -13.80 1.03
N SER A 80 6.04 -13.32 1.84
CA SER A 80 6.14 -13.73 3.25
C SER A 80 6.29 -12.51 4.14
N TYR A 81 5.40 -12.39 5.12
CA TYR A 81 5.60 -11.44 6.21
C TYR A 81 6.69 -11.96 7.13
N ARG A 82 7.93 -11.59 6.85
CA ARG A 82 9.05 -11.88 7.75
C ARG A 82 9.40 -10.62 8.52
N ILE A 83 9.12 -10.61 9.81
CA ILE A 83 9.49 -9.53 10.73
C ILE A 83 10.99 -9.20 10.65
N GLU A 84 11.80 -10.19 10.31
CA GLU A 84 13.24 -10.05 10.08
C GLU A 84 13.60 -9.68 8.63
N ALA A 85 12.61 -9.51 7.74
CA ALA A 85 12.90 -9.10 6.37
C ALA A 85 13.43 -7.67 6.39
N LEU A 86 14.71 -7.53 6.11
CA LEU A 86 15.45 -6.26 6.12
C LEU A 86 14.99 -5.28 5.02
N ALA A 87 14.19 -5.74 4.06
CA ALA A 87 13.63 -4.88 3.02
C ALA A 87 12.36 -5.49 2.41
N SER A 88 11.30 -4.70 2.30
CA SER A 88 10.23 -4.95 1.32
C SER A 88 10.77 -4.63 -0.07
N SER A 89 10.27 -5.28 -1.12
CA SER A 89 10.61 -4.93 -2.50
C SER A 89 10.18 -3.48 -2.78
N PRO A 90 11.08 -2.56 -3.14
CA PRO A 90 10.71 -1.18 -3.49
C PRO A 90 9.72 -1.12 -4.66
N GLU A 91 9.81 -2.10 -5.58
CA GLU A 91 8.91 -2.21 -6.71
C GLU A 91 7.48 -2.57 -6.27
N LEU A 92 7.33 -3.60 -5.42
CA LEU A 92 6.02 -3.98 -4.87
C LEU A 92 5.43 -2.88 -3.99
N LEU A 93 6.26 -2.21 -3.20
CA LEU A 93 5.83 -1.04 -2.43
C LEU A 93 5.34 0.07 -3.37
N GLY A 94 6.08 0.37 -4.44
CA GLY A 94 5.69 1.37 -5.41
C GLY A 94 4.34 1.07 -6.07
N GLN A 95 4.12 -0.18 -6.47
CA GLN A 95 2.84 -0.61 -7.04
C GLN A 95 1.68 -0.46 -6.04
N ARG A 96 1.91 -0.80 -4.75
CA ARG A 96 0.89 -0.61 -3.71
C ARG A 96 0.54 0.86 -3.48
N ILE A 97 1.56 1.70 -3.34
CA ILE A 97 1.39 3.14 -3.11
C ILE A 97 0.65 3.79 -4.28
N ASP A 98 1.07 3.49 -5.52
CA ASP A 98 0.39 4.01 -6.71
C ASP A 98 -1.06 3.52 -6.77
N ALA A 99 -1.32 2.23 -6.54
CA ALA A 99 -2.69 1.70 -6.52
C ALA A 99 -3.54 2.40 -5.45
N LEU A 100 -3.04 2.57 -4.22
CA LEU A 100 -3.77 3.28 -3.16
C LEU A 100 -4.09 4.72 -3.58
N TYR A 101 -3.13 5.44 -4.15
CA TYR A 101 -3.37 6.80 -4.63
C TYR A 101 -4.41 6.86 -5.75
N GLN A 102 -4.31 5.99 -6.76
CA GLN A 102 -5.26 5.93 -7.86
C GLN A 102 -6.69 5.62 -7.37
N LEU A 103 -6.82 4.76 -6.33
CA LEU A 103 -8.12 4.47 -5.70
C LEU A 103 -8.68 5.63 -4.87
N THR A 104 -7.89 6.66 -4.57
CA THR A 104 -8.41 7.89 -3.94
C THR A 104 -9.00 8.88 -4.94
N THR A 105 -8.77 8.67 -6.24
CA THR A 105 -9.32 9.54 -7.29
C THR A 105 -10.77 9.18 -7.60
N ASP A 106 -11.51 10.11 -8.22
CA ASP A 106 -12.92 9.89 -8.62
C ASP A 106 -13.06 9.09 -9.93
N GLN A 107 -11.96 8.54 -10.45
CA GLN A 107 -11.97 7.75 -11.69
C GLN A 107 -12.08 6.27 -11.36
N PRO A 108 -13.11 5.55 -11.90
CA PRO A 108 -13.21 4.12 -11.70
C PRO A 108 -11.97 3.35 -12.15
N LYS A 109 -11.65 2.25 -11.49
CA LYS A 109 -10.48 1.41 -11.76
C LYS A 109 -10.82 -0.07 -11.79
N ILE A 110 -10.00 -0.84 -12.50
CA ILE A 110 -9.95 -2.31 -12.42
C ILE A 110 -8.77 -2.65 -11.50
N LEU A 111 -9.09 -3.08 -10.30
CA LEU A 111 -8.08 -3.49 -9.32
C LEU A 111 -7.92 -5.00 -9.34
N ILE A 112 -6.73 -5.47 -9.61
CA ILE A 112 -6.38 -6.89 -9.57
C ILE A 112 -5.53 -7.16 -8.35
N THR A 113 -5.92 -8.15 -7.54
CA THR A 113 -5.24 -8.49 -6.29
C THR A 113 -5.44 -9.97 -5.94
N HIS A 114 -5.03 -10.38 -4.74
CA HIS A 114 -5.17 -11.74 -4.25
C HIS A 114 -5.54 -11.78 -2.75
N GLY A 115 -5.97 -12.96 -2.26
CA GLY A 115 -6.53 -13.10 -0.90
C GLY A 115 -5.60 -12.59 0.21
N GLN A 116 -4.29 -12.83 0.11
CA GLN A 116 -3.30 -12.40 1.10
C GLN A 116 -3.16 -10.86 1.17
N ALA A 117 -3.36 -10.18 0.04
CA ALA A 117 -3.31 -8.72 -0.02
C ALA A 117 -4.52 -8.06 0.67
N LEU A 118 -5.68 -8.71 0.63
CA LEU A 118 -6.91 -8.20 1.25
C LEU A 118 -6.84 -8.16 2.76
N VAL A 119 -6.09 -9.07 3.36
CA VAL A 119 -5.99 -9.18 4.83
C VAL A 119 -4.92 -8.26 5.43
N ARG A 120 -4.17 -7.55 4.59
CA ARG A 120 -3.19 -6.56 5.02
C ARG A 120 -3.88 -5.37 5.69
N TYR A 121 -3.32 -4.91 6.82
CA TYR A 121 -3.67 -3.61 7.39
C TYR A 121 -3.08 -2.50 6.51
N LEU A 122 -3.89 -1.51 6.19
CA LEU A 122 -3.54 -0.31 5.43
C LEU A 122 -3.93 0.94 6.23
N PRO A 123 -3.35 2.11 5.96
CA PRO A 123 -3.86 3.35 6.52
C PRO A 123 -5.30 3.58 6.02
N SER A 124 -6.12 4.31 6.78
CA SER A 124 -7.41 4.77 6.26
C SER A 124 -7.21 5.64 5.02
N ARG A 125 -8.21 5.65 4.11
CA ARG A 125 -8.17 6.49 2.90
C ARG A 125 -7.88 7.96 3.24
N GLN A 126 -8.47 8.48 4.32
CA GLN A 126 -8.24 9.86 4.75
C GLN A 126 -6.81 10.06 5.23
N LEU A 127 -6.29 9.17 6.07
CA LEU A 127 -4.91 9.25 6.56
C LEU A 127 -3.89 9.17 5.42
N PHE A 128 -4.15 8.36 4.39
CA PHE A 128 -3.32 8.32 3.19
C PHE A 128 -3.33 9.66 2.45
N LEU A 129 -4.50 10.25 2.25
CA LEU A 129 -4.66 11.56 1.60
C LEU A 129 -4.03 12.70 2.40
N ASP A 130 -4.14 12.68 3.73
CA ASP A 130 -3.53 13.68 4.61
C ASP A 130 -1.99 13.68 4.57
N ASN A 131 -1.40 12.57 4.12
CA ASN A 131 0.04 12.44 3.88
C ASN A 131 0.45 12.69 2.42
N CYS A 132 -0.49 13.03 1.53
CA CYS A 132 -0.19 13.55 0.20
C CYS A 132 0.12 15.05 0.28
N LEU A 133 1.27 15.46 -0.23
CA LEU A 133 1.73 16.85 -0.17
C LEU A 133 1.42 17.57 -1.47
N ASN A 134 0.48 18.50 -1.43
CA ASN A 134 0.13 19.35 -2.56
C ASN A 134 0.94 20.66 -2.49
N LEU A 135 1.94 20.80 -3.34
CA LEU A 135 2.85 21.93 -3.36
C LEU A 135 2.62 22.78 -4.60
N LYS A 136 2.74 24.10 -4.45
CA LYS A 136 2.62 25.04 -5.55
C LYS A 136 3.62 26.21 -5.41
N THR A 137 4.04 26.76 -6.52
CA THR A 137 4.84 28.00 -6.56
C THR A 137 4.07 29.14 -5.86
N GLY A 138 4.77 29.89 -5.02
CA GLY A 138 4.19 30.95 -4.17
C GLY A 138 3.58 30.45 -2.86
N MET A 139 3.65 29.13 -2.56
CA MET A 139 3.18 28.58 -1.30
C MET A 139 4.14 28.95 -0.17
N GLN A 140 3.56 29.47 0.93
CA GLN A 140 4.31 29.78 2.15
C GLN A 140 4.42 28.51 3.01
N ILE A 141 5.64 28.01 3.14
CA ILE A 141 5.98 26.85 3.97
C ILE A 141 7.48 26.89 4.28
N ASP A 142 7.84 26.75 5.55
CA ASP A 142 9.24 26.61 5.95
C ASP A 142 9.88 25.33 5.37
N ILE A 143 11.11 25.42 4.89
CA ILE A 143 11.81 24.27 4.28
C ILE A 143 12.01 23.10 5.26
N TYR A 144 12.17 23.37 6.56
CA TYR A 144 12.29 22.32 7.59
C TYR A 144 10.94 21.68 7.88
N ASP A 145 9.85 22.43 7.75
CA ASP A 145 8.51 21.85 7.89
C ASP A 145 8.16 20.96 6.70
N LEU A 146 8.52 21.36 5.47
CA LEU A 146 8.40 20.44 4.32
C LEU A 146 9.27 19.18 4.51
N GLN A 147 10.48 19.32 5.06
CA GLN A 147 11.32 18.16 5.38
C GLN A 147 10.65 17.21 6.37
N LYS A 148 10.03 17.73 7.45
CA LYS A 148 9.28 16.92 8.43
C LYS A 148 8.10 16.20 7.78
N LEU A 149 7.34 16.90 6.92
CA LEU A 149 6.23 16.32 6.19
C LEU A 149 6.66 15.18 5.27
N LEU A 150 7.80 15.32 4.59
CA LEU A 150 8.37 14.25 3.76
C LEU A 150 8.76 13.03 4.61
N ILE A 151 9.41 13.23 5.76
CA ILE A 151 9.75 12.14 6.68
C ILE A 151 8.47 11.45 7.16
N LYS A 152 7.46 12.21 7.58
CA LYS A 152 6.15 11.69 8.00
C LYS A 152 5.45 10.89 6.89
N ALA A 153 5.57 11.32 5.64
CA ALA A 153 5.07 10.60 4.47
C ALA A 153 5.92 9.38 4.08
N GLY A 154 6.97 9.05 4.83
CA GLY A 154 7.79 7.85 4.64
C GLY A 154 9.03 8.03 3.78
N TYR A 155 9.36 9.26 3.34
CA TYR A 155 10.56 9.50 2.53
C TYR A 155 11.83 9.41 3.37
N THR A 156 12.84 8.75 2.81
CA THR A 156 14.16 8.61 3.44
C THR A 156 15.08 9.74 2.98
N SER A 157 15.76 10.37 3.95
CA SER A 157 16.77 11.40 3.64
C SER A 157 18.04 10.77 3.08
N ALA A 158 18.53 11.28 1.95
CA ALA A 158 19.77 10.83 1.30
C ALA A 158 20.63 11.99 0.84
N PRO A 159 21.95 11.82 0.69
CA PRO A 159 22.83 12.85 0.14
C PRO A 159 22.50 13.21 -1.31
N ARG A 160 21.92 12.28 -2.07
CA ARG A 160 21.50 12.44 -3.46
C ARG A 160 20.22 11.66 -3.72
N VAL A 161 19.35 12.21 -4.58
CA VAL A 161 18.11 11.59 -5.00
C VAL A 161 18.33 10.93 -6.37
N ASP A 162 18.50 9.62 -6.37
CA ASP A 162 18.75 8.80 -7.56
C ASP A 162 17.76 7.66 -7.75
N GLN A 163 16.82 7.50 -6.82
CA GLN A 163 15.74 6.51 -6.88
C GLN A 163 14.50 7.01 -6.13
N PRO A 164 13.30 6.45 -6.43
CA PRO A 164 12.07 6.79 -5.71
C PRO A 164 12.17 6.58 -4.20
N PHE A 165 11.30 7.27 -3.45
CA PHE A 165 11.18 7.25 -1.98
C PHE A 165 12.28 7.99 -1.22
N TYR A 166 13.19 8.67 -1.92
CA TYR A 166 14.24 9.47 -1.30
C TYR A 166 14.03 10.97 -1.50
N PHE A 167 14.52 11.73 -0.52
CA PHE A 167 14.64 13.18 -0.64
C PHE A 167 16.02 13.65 -0.17
N SER A 168 16.42 14.84 -0.59
CA SER A 168 17.68 15.51 -0.19
C SER A 168 17.41 16.98 0.06
N LYS A 169 17.91 17.53 1.18
CA LYS A 169 17.85 18.97 1.48
C LYS A 169 19.24 19.55 1.44
N ARG A 170 19.43 20.61 0.65
CA ARG A 170 20.70 21.34 0.50
C ARG A 170 20.44 22.83 0.41
N GLY A 171 20.81 23.57 1.47
CA GLY A 171 20.50 25.01 1.53
C GLY A 171 19.01 25.28 1.38
N GLY A 172 18.65 26.14 0.47
CA GLY A 172 17.26 26.48 0.12
C GLY A 172 16.62 25.57 -0.93
N VAL A 173 17.07 24.31 -1.07
CA VAL A 173 16.57 23.37 -2.10
C VAL A 173 16.22 22.03 -1.48
N ILE A 174 15.05 21.48 -1.84
CA ILE A 174 14.68 20.10 -1.60
C ILE A 174 14.53 19.39 -2.94
N ASP A 175 15.26 18.29 -3.10
CA ASP A 175 15.04 17.31 -4.15
C ASP A 175 14.23 16.15 -3.57
N VAL A 176 13.21 15.66 -4.30
CA VAL A 176 12.40 14.51 -3.88
C VAL A 176 11.98 13.68 -5.08
N PHE A 177 11.94 12.34 -4.93
CA PHE A 177 11.50 11.46 -5.99
C PHE A 177 10.27 10.67 -5.56
N SER A 178 9.09 11.13 -5.96
CA SER A 178 7.82 10.43 -5.78
C SER A 178 7.65 9.38 -6.87
N ILE A 179 7.19 8.17 -6.49
CA ILE A 179 7.08 7.01 -7.38
C ILE A 179 6.14 7.23 -8.58
N GLN A 180 5.19 8.13 -8.47
CA GLN A 180 4.24 8.46 -9.55
C GLN A 180 4.87 9.21 -10.73
N TYR A 181 6.12 9.64 -10.61
CA TYR A 181 6.82 10.40 -11.65
C TYR A 181 8.05 9.66 -12.16
N ASP A 182 8.34 9.80 -13.44
CA ASP A 182 9.54 9.22 -14.07
C ASP A 182 10.84 9.92 -13.66
N ASN A 183 10.74 11.14 -13.14
CA ASN A 183 11.88 11.97 -12.80
C ASN A 183 11.70 12.65 -11.44
N PRO A 184 12.79 12.89 -10.69
CA PRO A 184 12.71 13.59 -9.43
C PRO A 184 12.36 15.07 -9.61
N LEU A 185 11.76 15.62 -8.55
CA LEU A 185 11.40 17.03 -8.40
C LEU A 185 12.50 17.78 -7.68
N ARG A 186 12.73 19.01 -8.08
CA ARG A 186 13.52 20.02 -7.36
C ARG A 186 12.61 21.18 -6.97
N ILE A 187 12.55 21.45 -5.67
CA ILE A 187 11.77 22.52 -5.06
C ILE A 187 12.74 23.54 -4.51
N GLU A 188 12.73 24.75 -5.05
CA GLU A 188 13.62 25.85 -4.70
C GLU A 188 12.84 26.85 -3.85
N PHE A 189 13.47 27.30 -2.77
CA PHE A 189 12.90 28.22 -1.80
C PHE A 189 13.57 29.59 -1.87
N PHE A 190 12.77 30.63 -1.71
CA PHE A 190 13.21 31.96 -1.35
C PHE A 190 12.60 32.32 0.01
N ASP A 191 13.44 32.38 1.04
CA ASP A 191 12.98 32.41 2.44
C ASP A 191 11.99 31.26 2.74
N ASP A 192 10.79 31.57 3.17
CA ASP A 192 9.72 30.60 3.51
C ASP A 192 8.71 30.40 2.34
N GLU A 193 9.07 30.79 1.12
CA GLU A 193 8.22 30.65 -0.04
C GLU A 193 8.81 29.69 -1.07
N ILE A 194 7.97 28.82 -1.64
CA ILE A 194 8.36 27.99 -2.79
C ILE A 194 8.45 28.90 -4.04
N ASP A 195 9.68 29.21 -4.46
CA ASP A 195 9.96 30.06 -5.64
C ASP A 195 9.78 29.30 -6.95
N ASN A 196 10.25 28.04 -7.00
CA ASN A 196 10.25 27.28 -8.25
C ASN A 196 10.13 25.77 -7.99
N ILE A 197 9.35 25.08 -8.85
CA ILE A 197 9.23 23.61 -8.86
C ILE A 197 9.55 23.11 -10.26
N ARG A 198 10.42 22.10 -10.36
CA ARG A 198 10.80 21.52 -11.64
C ARG A 198 11.17 20.05 -11.57
N PHE A 199 10.90 19.33 -12.64
CA PHE A 199 11.49 18.02 -12.89
C PHE A 199 12.91 18.17 -13.43
N TYR A 200 13.81 17.28 -13.01
CA TYR A 200 15.19 17.29 -13.49
C TYR A 200 15.70 15.88 -13.79
N ASN A 201 16.62 15.78 -14.72
CA ASN A 201 17.25 14.51 -15.05
C ASN A 201 18.31 14.14 -14.00
N GLN A 202 18.21 12.96 -13.42
CA GLN A 202 19.06 12.45 -12.32
C GLN A 202 20.56 12.48 -12.66
N ASN A 203 20.91 12.14 -13.90
CA ASN A 203 22.30 12.00 -14.33
C ASN A 203 22.92 13.36 -14.69
N SER A 204 22.24 14.12 -15.53
CA SER A 204 22.74 15.40 -16.03
C SER A 204 22.45 16.59 -15.13
N GLN A 205 21.56 16.44 -14.15
CA GLN A 205 21.03 17.49 -13.25
C GLN A 205 20.34 18.65 -13.99
N ARG A 206 20.07 18.49 -15.29
CA ARG A 206 19.42 19.52 -16.12
C ARG A 206 17.92 19.50 -15.90
N THR A 207 17.31 20.67 -15.92
CA THR A 207 15.85 20.84 -15.91
C THR A 207 15.24 20.17 -17.13
N ILE A 208 14.20 19.38 -16.90
CA ILE A 208 13.34 18.79 -17.92
C ILE A 208 12.15 19.70 -18.15
N GLU A 209 11.40 20.01 -17.09
CA GLU A 209 10.19 20.80 -17.15
C GLU A 209 9.99 21.58 -15.84
N LYS A 210 9.45 22.81 -15.96
CA LYS A 210 8.98 23.61 -14.82
C LYS A 210 7.47 23.43 -14.67
N VAL A 211 7.04 23.23 -13.44
CA VAL A 211 5.62 23.06 -13.10
C VAL A 211 5.20 24.08 -12.05
N LYS A 212 3.92 24.46 -12.06
CA LYS A 212 3.38 25.42 -11.08
C LYS A 212 2.88 24.74 -9.79
N GLU A 213 2.44 23.51 -9.93
CA GLU A 213 1.91 22.70 -8.82
C GLU A 213 2.27 21.24 -9.02
N VAL A 214 2.35 20.51 -7.93
CA VAL A 214 2.70 19.08 -7.90
C VAL A 214 2.11 18.43 -6.67
N THR A 215 1.68 17.18 -6.80
CA THR A 215 1.34 16.32 -5.67
C THR A 215 2.46 15.33 -5.43
N ILE A 216 2.93 15.20 -4.20
CA ILE A 216 3.89 14.19 -3.77
C ILE A 216 3.10 13.19 -2.92
N ILE A 217 2.99 11.95 -3.38
CA ILE A 217 2.29 10.88 -2.66
C ILE A 217 3.20 10.24 -1.61
N PRO A 218 2.65 9.57 -0.58
CA PRO A 218 3.45 8.90 0.44
C PRO A 218 4.48 7.93 -0.14
N ALA A 219 5.55 7.70 0.59
CA ALA A 219 6.60 6.73 0.28
C ALA A 219 6.47 5.42 1.08
N SER A 220 5.42 5.31 1.88
CA SER A 220 5.11 4.12 2.69
C SER A 220 3.60 3.87 2.72
N ASP A 221 3.21 2.61 2.82
CA ASP A 221 1.84 2.17 3.14
C ASP A 221 1.66 1.89 4.65
N ILE A 222 2.64 2.26 5.47
CA ILE A 222 2.60 2.18 6.93
C ILE A 222 2.57 3.62 7.45
N LEU A 223 1.38 4.21 7.45
CA LEU A 223 1.13 5.57 7.91
C LEU A 223 0.22 5.53 9.13
N TYR A 224 0.53 6.31 10.16
CA TYR A 224 -0.26 6.38 11.39
C TYR A 224 -0.34 7.79 11.94
N ASP A 225 -1.40 8.06 12.73
CA ASP A 225 -1.61 9.35 13.38
C ASP A 225 -0.71 9.46 14.62
N GLU A 226 0.04 10.54 14.70
CA GLU A 226 0.87 10.87 15.87
C GLU A 226 0.09 10.92 17.17
N GLN A 227 -1.15 11.35 17.10
CA GLN A 227 -2.02 11.46 18.27
C GLN A 227 -2.36 10.09 18.87
N GLU A 228 -2.29 9.02 18.09
CA GLU A 228 -2.54 7.66 18.56
C GLU A 228 -1.30 7.01 19.20
N VAL A 229 -0.08 7.50 18.92
CA VAL A 229 1.17 6.90 19.39
C VAL A 229 1.21 6.68 20.90
N PRO A 230 0.83 7.64 21.79
CA PRO A 230 0.84 7.40 23.22
C PRO A 230 -0.04 6.24 23.67
N ALA A 231 -1.23 6.07 23.06
CA ALA A 231 -2.14 4.97 23.37
C ALA A 231 -1.59 3.62 22.86
N VAL A 232 -0.97 3.62 21.67
CA VAL A 232 -0.30 2.44 21.12
C VAL A 232 0.87 2.01 21.97
N LEU A 233 1.70 2.96 22.41
CA LEU A 233 2.82 2.67 23.33
C LEU A 233 2.34 2.06 24.64
N SER A 234 1.23 2.53 25.20
CA SER A 234 0.64 1.92 26.40
C SER A 234 0.27 0.45 26.19
N LYS A 235 -0.37 0.13 25.05
CA LYS A 235 -0.69 -1.26 24.70
C LYS A 235 0.58 -2.11 24.53
N ILE A 236 1.62 -1.55 23.94
CA ILE A 236 2.92 -2.22 23.77
C ILE A 236 3.56 -2.52 25.15
N TYR A 237 3.49 -1.59 26.09
CA TYR A 237 3.98 -1.83 27.46
C TYR A 237 3.23 -2.98 28.13
N ASP A 238 1.90 -3.01 28.02
CA ASP A 238 1.08 -4.07 28.62
C ASP A 238 1.41 -5.46 28.02
N LEU A 239 1.61 -5.53 26.70
CA LEU A 239 1.98 -6.77 26.01
C LEU A 239 3.41 -7.21 26.37
N ARG A 240 4.35 -6.28 26.41
CA ARG A 240 5.74 -6.52 26.81
C ARG A 240 5.81 -7.10 28.21
N ASP A 241 5.14 -6.47 29.19
CA ASP A 241 5.22 -6.86 30.59
C ASP A 241 4.62 -8.25 30.82
N ARG A 242 3.57 -8.62 30.08
CA ARG A 242 3.04 -9.99 30.12
C ARG A 242 3.99 -11.01 29.53
N GLN A 243 4.63 -10.69 28.41
CA GLN A 243 5.53 -11.64 27.73
C GLN A 243 6.81 -11.87 28.51
N ILE A 244 7.37 -10.86 29.19
CA ILE A 244 8.61 -11.00 29.93
C ILE A 244 8.49 -11.98 31.10
N GLU A 245 7.28 -12.12 31.68
CA GLU A 245 7.00 -13.11 32.72
C GLU A 245 7.06 -14.56 32.22
N GLU A 246 6.81 -14.76 30.92
CA GLU A 246 6.78 -16.09 30.26
C GLU A 246 8.08 -16.41 29.51
N LEU A 247 8.93 -15.39 29.25
CA LEU A 247 10.11 -15.52 28.41
C LEU A 247 11.31 -16.06 29.21
N ASP A 248 12.07 -16.97 28.61
CA ASP A 248 13.33 -17.47 29.19
C ASP A 248 14.29 -16.29 29.46
N GLU A 249 14.94 -16.31 30.65
CA GLU A 249 15.87 -15.26 31.09
C GLU A 249 16.96 -14.97 30.06
N LEU A 250 17.36 -15.98 29.27
CA LEU A 250 18.33 -15.85 28.20
C LEU A 250 17.96 -14.82 27.13
N TYR A 251 16.67 -14.63 26.90
CA TYR A 251 16.17 -13.75 25.82
C TYR A 251 15.63 -12.41 26.33
N GLN A 252 15.50 -12.22 27.65
CA GLN A 252 14.80 -11.06 28.23
C GLN A 252 15.52 -9.73 27.94
N GLU A 253 16.85 -9.70 28.00
CA GLU A 253 17.63 -8.48 27.77
C GLU A 253 17.52 -8.01 26.32
N ASP A 254 17.71 -8.92 25.36
CA ASP A 254 17.58 -8.63 23.93
C ASP A 254 16.16 -8.21 23.57
N TYR A 255 15.16 -8.88 24.16
CA TYR A 255 13.74 -8.55 23.98
C TYR A 255 13.41 -7.13 24.44
N LEU A 256 13.82 -6.77 25.66
CA LEU A 256 13.58 -5.43 26.20
C LEU A 256 14.28 -4.33 25.39
N SER A 257 15.52 -4.61 24.95
CA SER A 257 16.27 -3.70 24.08
C SER A 257 15.52 -3.48 22.75
N LYS A 258 15.09 -4.57 22.10
CA LYS A 258 14.32 -4.50 20.85
C LYS A 258 13.03 -3.70 21.01
N VAL A 259 12.23 -4.02 22.03
CA VAL A 259 10.96 -3.31 22.26
C VAL A 259 11.20 -1.82 22.53
N SER A 260 12.28 -1.47 23.25
CA SER A 260 12.65 -0.08 23.48
C SER A 260 12.99 0.67 22.19
N ILE A 261 13.73 0.02 21.29
CA ILE A 261 14.05 0.57 19.95
C ILE A 261 12.76 0.77 19.13
N ASP A 262 11.88 -0.23 19.10
CA ASP A 262 10.62 -0.14 18.35
C ASP A 262 9.73 1.00 18.90
N GLN A 263 9.70 1.20 20.23
CA GLN A 263 8.97 2.31 20.85
C GLN A 263 9.57 3.68 20.50
N GLU A 264 10.89 3.78 20.40
CA GLU A 264 11.56 5.00 19.96
C GLU A 264 11.27 5.27 18.47
N ASN A 265 11.32 4.23 17.64
CA ASN A 265 10.96 4.32 16.22
C ASN A 265 9.53 4.81 16.02
N LEU A 266 8.56 4.30 16.80
CA LEU A 266 7.17 4.79 16.76
C LEU A 266 7.05 6.27 17.16
N ARG A 267 7.80 6.73 18.18
CA ARG A 267 7.84 8.15 18.59
C ARG A 267 8.46 9.05 17.50
N ASN A 268 9.41 8.50 16.75
CA ASN A 268 10.12 9.22 15.68
C ASN A 268 9.43 9.11 14.31
N HIS A 269 8.20 8.58 14.25
CA HIS A 269 7.45 8.36 13.01
C HIS A 269 8.17 7.46 12.00
N ASP A 270 8.83 6.40 12.47
CA ASP A 270 9.34 5.38 11.57
C ASP A 270 8.19 4.65 10.87
N THR A 271 8.15 4.77 9.55
CA THR A 271 7.18 4.11 8.66
C THR A 271 7.81 2.93 7.92
N SER A 272 8.92 2.41 8.42
CA SER A 272 9.58 1.24 7.86
C SER A 272 8.73 -0.03 8.03
N PHE A 273 9.03 -1.04 7.23
CA PHE A 273 8.33 -2.32 7.25
C PHE A 273 8.34 -2.99 8.64
N THR A 274 9.37 -2.76 9.45
CA THR A 274 9.48 -3.30 10.81
C THR A 274 8.35 -2.81 11.72
N MET A 275 7.78 -1.64 11.45
CA MET A 275 6.66 -1.07 12.22
C MET A 275 5.31 -1.70 11.88
N TYR A 276 5.20 -2.44 10.78
CA TYR A 276 3.94 -3.08 10.38
C TYR A 276 3.36 -3.99 11.46
N GLY A 277 4.20 -4.69 12.22
CA GLY A 277 3.75 -5.55 13.32
C GLY A 277 2.85 -4.87 14.35
N TYR A 278 3.04 -3.57 14.55
CA TYR A 278 2.26 -2.75 15.48
C TYR A 278 1.04 -2.09 14.86
N PHE A 279 0.86 -2.22 13.54
CA PHE A 279 -0.12 -1.42 12.81
C PHE A 279 -1.56 -1.74 13.21
N ASN A 280 -1.84 -2.97 13.61
CA ASN A 280 -3.14 -3.37 14.16
C ASN A 280 -3.52 -2.70 15.50
N LEU A 281 -2.57 -2.08 16.19
CA LEU A 281 -2.82 -1.36 17.44
C LEU A 281 -3.38 0.05 17.22
N PHE A 282 -3.24 0.58 16.00
CA PHE A 282 -3.80 1.86 15.59
C PHE A 282 -5.27 1.73 15.19
N ASN A 283 -6.06 2.80 15.38
CA ASN A 283 -7.49 2.80 15.06
C ASN A 283 -7.76 3.18 13.61
N GLN A 284 -6.94 4.08 13.03
CA GLN A 284 -7.12 4.58 11.66
C GLN A 284 -6.56 3.62 10.60
N THR A 285 -6.85 2.32 10.75
CA THR A 285 -6.47 1.30 9.78
C THR A 285 -7.66 0.84 8.94
N ALA A 286 -7.39 0.49 7.69
CA ALA A 286 -8.35 0.04 6.70
C ALA A 286 -7.91 -1.27 6.05
N SER A 287 -8.80 -1.89 5.30
CA SER A 287 -8.50 -2.91 4.30
C SER A 287 -8.44 -2.29 2.91
N LEU A 288 -7.94 -3.03 1.93
CA LEU A 288 -7.94 -2.59 0.54
C LEU A 288 -9.36 -2.28 0.02
N LEU A 289 -10.36 -3.04 0.45
CA LEU A 289 -11.76 -2.83 0.05
C LEU A 289 -12.35 -1.53 0.61
N ASP A 290 -11.80 -0.98 1.69
CA ASP A 290 -12.29 0.27 2.26
C ASP A 290 -11.93 1.50 1.40
N TYR A 291 -11.01 1.35 0.43
CA TYR A 291 -10.71 2.37 -0.57
C TYR A 291 -11.72 2.42 -1.72
N LEU A 292 -12.59 1.42 -1.85
CA LEU A 292 -13.61 1.29 -2.87
C LEU A 292 -15.01 1.51 -2.28
N ASP A 293 -15.87 2.28 -2.95
CA ASP A 293 -17.20 2.57 -2.42
C ASP A 293 -18.18 1.39 -2.65
N THR A 294 -18.47 1.05 -3.89
CA THR A 294 -19.41 -0.02 -4.27
C THR A 294 -18.87 -0.80 -5.46
N PRO A 295 -17.74 -1.53 -5.30
CA PRO A 295 -17.12 -2.22 -6.42
C PRO A 295 -17.94 -3.42 -6.88
N LEU A 296 -17.77 -3.82 -8.15
CA LEU A 296 -18.08 -5.18 -8.55
C LEU A 296 -16.94 -6.09 -8.08
N ILE A 297 -17.26 -7.03 -7.18
CA ILE A 297 -16.30 -7.99 -6.67
C ILE A 297 -16.34 -9.25 -7.53
N ILE A 298 -15.23 -9.60 -8.17
CA ILE A 298 -15.05 -10.83 -8.93
C ILE A 298 -14.04 -11.69 -8.19
N GLN A 299 -14.48 -12.84 -7.73
CA GLN A 299 -13.60 -13.80 -7.05
C GLN A 299 -13.32 -14.96 -8.01
N ALA A 300 -12.06 -15.38 -8.06
CA ALA A 300 -11.72 -16.67 -8.64
C ALA A 300 -12.35 -17.81 -7.82
N ASN A 301 -11.99 -19.06 -8.09
CA ASN A 301 -12.49 -20.18 -7.32
C ASN A 301 -12.28 -19.97 -5.80
N ASN A 302 -13.38 -19.84 -5.05
CA ASN A 302 -13.35 -19.60 -3.61
C ASN A 302 -12.58 -20.67 -2.83
N HIS A 303 -12.60 -21.92 -3.28
CA HIS A 303 -11.83 -22.99 -2.65
C HIS A 303 -10.32 -22.69 -2.73
N ASP A 304 -9.82 -22.26 -3.88
CA ASP A 304 -8.39 -21.99 -4.08
C ASP A 304 -7.95 -20.74 -3.34
N ILE A 305 -8.78 -19.69 -3.30
CA ILE A 305 -8.53 -18.48 -2.49
C ILE A 305 -8.44 -18.85 -1.02
N ASN A 306 -9.41 -19.63 -0.51
CA ASN A 306 -9.45 -20.02 0.90
C ASN A 306 -8.30 -20.95 1.28
N PHE A 307 -7.91 -21.86 0.39
CA PHE A 307 -6.79 -22.76 0.60
C PHE A 307 -5.46 -21.97 0.67
N ALA A 308 -5.22 -21.06 -0.28
CA ALA A 308 -4.05 -20.21 -0.29
C ALA A 308 -3.99 -19.29 0.96
N TYR A 309 -5.12 -18.73 1.35
CA TYR A 309 -5.23 -17.89 2.55
C TYR A 309 -4.93 -18.66 3.83
N LYS A 310 -5.50 -19.85 4.01
CA LYS A 310 -5.26 -20.68 5.21
C LYS A 310 -3.78 -21.06 5.33
N ASN A 311 -3.17 -21.52 4.25
CA ASN A 311 -1.75 -21.87 4.24
C ASN A 311 -0.90 -20.65 4.62
N TYR A 312 -1.19 -19.50 4.05
CA TYR A 312 -0.51 -18.24 4.36
C TYR A 312 -0.61 -17.87 5.84
N LEU A 313 -1.81 -18.00 6.44
CA LEU A 313 -2.00 -17.73 7.86
C LEU A 313 -1.23 -18.72 8.75
N GLU A 314 -1.29 -20.02 8.43
CA GLU A 314 -0.61 -21.07 9.20
C GLU A 314 0.89 -20.88 9.19
N GLU A 315 1.49 -20.62 8.01
CA GLU A 315 2.94 -20.38 7.87
C GLU A 315 3.39 -19.13 8.64
N ASN A 316 2.65 -18.03 8.51
CA ASN A 316 2.99 -16.78 9.21
C ASN A 316 2.75 -16.89 10.72
N HIS A 317 1.70 -17.58 11.14
CA HIS A 317 1.42 -17.80 12.56
C HIS A 317 2.51 -18.65 13.25
N TYR A 318 2.91 -19.73 12.58
CA TYR A 318 4.00 -20.58 13.09
C TYR A 318 5.30 -19.77 13.24
N TYR A 319 5.69 -19.05 12.20
CA TYR A 319 6.89 -18.22 12.21
C TYR A 319 6.84 -17.12 13.27
N TYR A 320 5.69 -16.46 13.40
CA TYR A 320 5.48 -15.42 14.41
C TYR A 320 5.58 -15.97 15.84
N GLN A 321 5.00 -17.15 16.11
CA GLN A 321 5.10 -17.80 17.42
C GLN A 321 6.55 -18.19 17.75
N GLU A 322 7.28 -18.68 16.78
CA GLU A 322 8.70 -19.02 16.94
C GLU A 322 9.51 -17.78 17.34
N LEU A 323 9.34 -16.66 16.61
CA LEU A 323 10.00 -15.41 16.95
C LEU A 323 9.58 -14.86 18.33
N ALA A 324 8.32 -14.96 18.69
CA ALA A 324 7.83 -14.51 19.99
C ALA A 324 8.40 -15.37 21.14
N SER A 325 8.62 -16.67 20.93
CA SER A 325 9.17 -17.59 21.93
C SER A 325 10.63 -17.29 22.30
N ILE A 326 11.38 -16.65 21.41
CA ILE A 326 12.76 -16.24 21.62
C ILE A 326 12.94 -14.74 21.76
N GLY A 327 11.85 -14.00 22.04
CA GLY A 327 11.90 -12.56 22.31
C GLY A 327 12.22 -11.66 21.11
N LYS A 328 12.12 -12.16 19.88
CA LYS A 328 12.37 -11.37 18.67
C LYS A 328 11.16 -10.55 18.21
N THR A 329 10.00 -10.78 18.78
CA THR A 329 8.78 -9.98 18.56
C THR A 329 7.87 -10.02 19.78
N ILE A 330 6.91 -9.09 19.84
CA ILE A 330 5.89 -9.07 20.90
C ILE A 330 4.82 -10.10 20.60
N LYS A 331 4.49 -10.95 21.58
CA LYS A 331 3.38 -11.92 21.53
C LYS A 331 2.03 -11.20 21.58
N GLY A 332 1.07 -11.69 20.80
CA GLY A 332 -0.31 -11.19 20.85
C GLY A 332 -0.63 -10.04 19.87
N LEU A 333 0.29 -9.70 18.98
CA LEU A 333 -0.02 -8.81 17.86
C LEU A 333 -0.82 -9.56 16.79
N ASN A 334 -1.83 -8.92 16.22
CA ASN A 334 -2.59 -9.45 15.10
C ASN A 334 -2.05 -8.87 13.80
N LEU A 335 -1.38 -9.68 12.98
CA LEU A 335 -0.70 -9.24 11.77
C LEU A 335 -1.62 -9.13 10.56
N PHE A 336 -2.80 -9.75 10.60
CA PHE A 336 -3.71 -9.86 9.46
C PHE A 336 -5.16 -9.65 9.89
N ARG A 337 -5.96 -9.06 9.00
CA ARG A 337 -7.42 -9.01 9.12
C ARG A 337 -8.02 -10.38 8.76
N ASP A 338 -9.23 -10.62 9.20
CA ASP A 338 -10.00 -11.79 8.73
C ASP A 338 -10.49 -11.55 7.29
N LEU A 339 -10.23 -12.51 6.40
CA LEU A 339 -10.59 -12.41 4.98
C LEU A 339 -12.11 -12.35 4.77
N TYR A 340 -12.86 -13.12 5.55
CA TYR A 340 -14.31 -13.18 5.43
C TYR A 340 -14.94 -11.88 5.90
N GLU A 341 -14.48 -11.34 7.05
CA GLU A 341 -14.94 -10.03 7.52
C GLU A 341 -14.66 -8.90 6.51
N VAL A 342 -13.51 -8.96 5.84
CA VAL A 342 -13.13 -7.96 4.83
C VAL A 342 -14.05 -8.03 3.63
N ILE A 343 -14.35 -9.25 3.12
CA ILE A 343 -15.20 -9.43 1.94
C ILE A 343 -16.67 -9.15 2.27
N ASP A 344 -17.19 -9.66 3.40
CA ASP A 344 -18.60 -9.54 3.79
C ASP A 344 -19.05 -8.09 4.02
N ARG A 345 -18.12 -7.19 4.38
CA ARG A 345 -18.44 -5.76 4.57
C ARG A 345 -18.83 -5.04 3.27
N LYS A 346 -18.50 -5.60 2.11
CA LYS A 346 -18.67 -4.94 0.81
C LYS A 346 -19.49 -5.75 -0.20
N SER A 347 -19.84 -7.01 0.12
CA SER A 347 -20.69 -7.90 -0.71
C SER A 347 -22.19 -7.68 -0.51
#